data_0203e30260e19bde323a673e05d054dc
#
_entry.id   0203e30260e19bde323a673e05d054dc
#
_cell.length_a   1.000
_cell.length_b   1.000
_cell.length_c   1.000
_cell.angle_alpha   90.00
_cell.angle_beta   90.00
_cell.angle_gamma   90.00
#
_symmetry.space_group_name_H-M   'P 1'
#
loop_
_entity.id
_entity.type
_entity.pdbx_description
1 polymer ?
#
loop_
_entity_poly.entity_id
_entity_poly.type
_entity_poly.pdbx_seq_one_letter_code
_entity_poly.pdbx_strand_id
1 'polypeptide(L)'
;MNEENKNLEETKITQEAQANSEATVESTEQQAPATEAKTEAPAQAETKVEVQSPRAPSAESKAANAKQAEQRAKRGPGAKDKKGSKRRSRADQEQQQSEYIEKVVQVRRVTKVCKGGKKLSFRTTVIIGNEKGKVGVGVGKAAEVLVAIKKAIADARKKVVDISTVPNTNTISHTVQGISGGSKVMLKPAADGTGIIAGGTARIVLELAGVGDILSKSQGSKSPLNVARATVNALGQLRSFQEVAQLRGISVKKMLFAS
;
A
#
# COMPACT_ATOMS: atom_id res chain seq x y z
N MET A 1 32.93 -9.62 -54.98
CA MET A 1 32.88 -10.91 -54.24
C MET A 1 32.62 -10.79 -52.73
N ASN A 2 32.30 -9.61 -52.16
CA ASN A 2 32.12 -9.46 -50.71
C ASN A 2 30.70 -9.16 -50.23
N GLU A 3 29.78 -8.86 -51.12
CA GLU A 3 28.37 -8.56 -50.76
C GLU A 3 27.45 -9.78 -50.85
N GLU A 4 27.72 -10.71 -51.73
CA GLU A 4 26.97 -11.98 -51.87
C GLU A 4 27.16 -12.95 -50.70
N ASN A 5 28.34 -12.96 -50.08
CA ASN A 5 28.60 -13.79 -48.92
C ASN A 5 27.93 -13.25 -47.60
N LYS A 6 27.73 -11.96 -47.46
CA LYS A 6 26.99 -11.40 -46.31
C LYS A 6 25.50 -11.72 -46.34
N ASN A 7 24.89 -11.67 -47.51
CA ASN A 7 23.47 -12.01 -47.65
C ASN A 7 23.18 -13.50 -47.41
N LEU A 8 24.15 -14.39 -47.68
CA LEU A 8 24.04 -15.84 -47.39
C LEU A 8 24.17 -16.16 -45.90
N GLU A 9 24.97 -15.41 -45.14
CA GLU A 9 25.08 -15.59 -43.70
C GLU A 9 23.87 -15.03 -42.94
N GLU A 10 23.29 -13.88 -43.34
CA GLU A 10 22.09 -13.30 -42.73
C GLU A 10 20.85 -14.19 -42.95
N THR A 11 20.72 -14.85 -44.11
CA THR A 11 19.63 -15.80 -44.39
C THR A 11 19.73 -17.07 -43.56
N LYS A 12 20.94 -17.58 -43.29
CA LYS A 12 21.13 -18.75 -42.41
C LYS A 12 20.80 -18.46 -40.96
N ILE A 13 21.19 -17.29 -40.43
CA ILE A 13 20.89 -16.89 -39.02
C ILE A 13 19.39 -16.73 -38.82
N THR A 14 18.66 -16.24 -39.83
CA THR A 14 17.20 -16.09 -39.74
C THR A 14 16.46 -17.43 -39.80
N GLN A 15 16.95 -18.40 -40.55
CA GLN A 15 16.36 -19.76 -40.61
C GLN A 15 16.62 -20.57 -39.33
N GLU A 16 17.81 -20.47 -38.72
CA GLU A 16 18.09 -21.12 -37.43
C GLU A 16 17.32 -20.55 -36.26
N ALA A 17 17.01 -19.24 -36.29
CA ALA A 17 16.17 -18.59 -35.28
C ALA A 17 14.69 -19.03 -35.36
N GLN A 18 14.16 -19.30 -36.57
CA GLN A 18 12.83 -19.82 -36.76
C GLN A 18 12.68 -21.30 -36.38
N ALA A 19 13.67 -22.13 -36.69
CA ALA A 19 13.66 -23.56 -36.31
C ALA A 19 13.70 -23.77 -34.78
N ASN A 20 14.39 -22.90 -34.02
CA ASN A 20 14.45 -22.98 -32.56
C ASN A 20 13.16 -22.46 -31.86
N SER A 21 12.35 -21.66 -32.53
CA SER A 21 11.08 -21.21 -31.96
C SER A 21 9.95 -22.23 -32.07
N GLU A 22 9.97 -23.09 -33.13
CA GLU A 22 8.99 -24.17 -33.30
C GLU A 22 9.24 -25.38 -32.40
N ALA A 23 10.52 -25.70 -32.10
CA ALA A 23 10.89 -26.80 -31.22
C ALA A 23 10.52 -26.57 -29.72
N THR A 24 10.29 -25.33 -29.31
CA THR A 24 9.94 -24.97 -27.92
C THR A 24 8.45 -25.04 -27.64
N VAL A 25 7.60 -25.05 -28.64
CA VAL A 25 6.14 -25.08 -28.50
C VAL A 25 5.59 -26.51 -28.42
N GLU A 26 6.27 -27.50 -29.03
CA GLU A 26 5.80 -28.89 -29.05
C GLU A 26 6.07 -29.72 -27.79
N SER A 27 6.94 -29.25 -26.88
CA SER A 27 7.32 -29.99 -25.67
C SER A 27 6.46 -29.69 -24.42
N THR A 28 5.41 -28.85 -24.51
CA THR A 28 4.62 -28.41 -23.33
C THR A 28 3.20 -29.05 -23.27
N GLU A 29 2.82 -29.88 -24.25
CA GLU A 29 1.45 -30.44 -24.31
C GLU A 29 1.26 -31.90 -23.87
N GLN A 30 2.26 -32.55 -23.31
CA GLN A 30 2.10 -33.94 -22.81
C GLN A 30 2.57 -34.06 -21.37
N GLN A 31 1.72 -33.73 -20.39
CA GLN A 31 1.65 -34.37 -19.07
C GLN A 31 0.54 -33.73 -18.20
N ALA A 32 -0.67 -34.25 -18.31
CA ALA A 32 -1.67 -34.15 -17.25
C ALA A 32 -2.18 -35.57 -16.94
N PRO A 33 -1.94 -36.13 -15.74
CA PRO A 33 -2.62 -37.33 -15.30
C PRO A 33 -3.99 -36.97 -14.72
N ALA A 34 -5.02 -37.54 -15.30
CA ALA A 34 -6.37 -37.57 -14.76
C ALA A 34 -6.39 -38.35 -13.44
N THR A 35 -6.88 -37.73 -12.39
CA THR A 35 -7.35 -38.40 -11.18
C THR A 35 -8.84 -38.09 -10.99
N GLU A 36 -9.68 -39.07 -11.40
CA GLU A 36 -11.10 -39.14 -11.03
C GLU A 36 -11.18 -39.39 -9.52
N ALA A 37 -11.80 -38.51 -8.77
CA ALA A 37 -12.29 -38.78 -7.43
C ALA A 37 -13.79 -38.52 -7.42
N LYS A 38 -14.53 -39.65 -7.28
CA LYS A 38 -15.96 -39.74 -7.02
C LYS A 38 -16.32 -38.87 -5.81
N THR A 39 -17.24 -37.95 -6.01
CA THR A 39 -17.91 -37.22 -4.92
C THR A 39 -19.27 -37.87 -4.70
N GLU A 40 -19.40 -38.67 -3.64
CA GLU A 40 -20.70 -39.06 -3.08
C GLU A 40 -21.21 -37.89 -2.24
N ALA A 41 -22.42 -37.44 -2.55
CA ALA A 41 -23.19 -36.49 -1.78
C ALA A 41 -23.84 -37.17 -0.58
N PRO A 42 -23.77 -36.61 0.64
CA PRO A 42 -24.67 -37.03 1.71
C PRO A 42 -25.96 -36.19 1.74
N ALA A 43 -27.05 -36.93 1.96
CA ALA A 43 -28.43 -36.53 1.99
C ALA A 43 -28.75 -35.34 2.91
N GLN A 44 -29.76 -34.59 2.50
CA GLN A 44 -30.45 -33.53 3.21
C GLN A 44 -31.10 -34.08 4.49
N ALA A 45 -30.73 -33.46 5.63
CA ALA A 45 -31.50 -33.59 6.87
C ALA A 45 -32.25 -32.26 7.06
N GLU A 46 -33.54 -32.27 6.77
CA GLU A 46 -34.49 -31.21 7.09
C GLU A 46 -34.69 -31.15 8.61
N THR A 47 -34.15 -30.17 9.27
CA THR A 47 -34.54 -29.78 10.63
C THR A 47 -35.60 -28.68 10.56
N LYS A 48 -36.86 -29.08 10.82
CA LYS A 48 -37.99 -28.16 11.07
C LYS A 48 -37.65 -27.26 12.25
N VAL A 49 -37.52 -25.98 12.01
CA VAL A 49 -37.47 -24.94 13.06
C VAL A 49 -38.93 -24.63 13.43
N GLU A 50 -39.32 -25.09 14.60
CA GLU A 50 -40.60 -24.78 15.23
C GLU A 50 -40.59 -23.33 15.72
N VAL A 51 -41.48 -22.54 15.15
CA VAL A 51 -41.69 -21.13 15.51
C VAL A 51 -42.45 -21.10 16.85
N GLN A 52 -41.72 -20.89 17.95
CA GLN A 52 -42.34 -20.61 19.25
C GLN A 52 -42.76 -19.15 19.33
N SER A 53 -44.04 -18.92 19.53
CA SER A 53 -44.67 -17.64 19.82
C SER A 53 -44.10 -16.98 21.10
N PRO A 54 -44.03 -15.64 21.20
CA PRO A 54 -43.44 -14.95 22.35
C PRO A 54 -44.32 -15.11 23.60
N ARG A 55 -43.79 -15.82 24.58
CA ARG A 55 -44.36 -15.94 25.92
C ARG A 55 -44.32 -14.58 26.64
N ALA A 56 -45.46 -14.18 27.17
CA ALA A 56 -45.58 -12.93 27.98
C ALA A 56 -44.63 -12.96 29.21
N PRO A 57 -44.02 -11.85 29.58
CA PRO A 57 -43.05 -11.81 30.67
C PRO A 57 -43.70 -11.98 32.03
N SER A 58 -43.16 -12.94 32.81
CA SER A 58 -43.58 -13.24 34.17
C SER A 58 -43.32 -12.08 35.14
N ALA A 59 -44.05 -12.02 36.23
CA ALA A 59 -43.99 -10.93 37.22
C ALA A 59 -42.60 -10.69 37.82
N GLU A 60 -41.75 -11.70 37.90
CA GLU A 60 -40.35 -11.62 38.36
C GLU A 60 -39.42 -10.80 37.42
N SER A 61 -39.69 -10.83 36.11
CA SER A 61 -38.88 -10.03 35.15
C SER A 61 -39.20 -8.54 35.25
N LYS A 62 -40.37 -8.15 35.72
CA LYS A 62 -40.75 -6.75 35.95
C LYS A 62 -40.05 -6.17 37.21
N ALA A 63 -39.87 -6.99 38.26
CA ALA A 63 -39.15 -6.55 39.48
C ALA A 63 -37.64 -6.40 39.25
N ALA A 64 -37.03 -7.24 38.42
CA ALA A 64 -35.62 -7.12 38.05
C ALA A 64 -35.34 -5.86 37.19
N ASN A 65 -36.26 -5.50 36.29
CA ASN A 65 -36.14 -4.33 35.45
C ASN A 65 -36.33 -3.00 36.25
N ALA A 66 -37.18 -3.01 37.29
CA ALA A 66 -37.37 -1.82 38.17
C ALA A 66 -36.08 -1.52 38.99
N LYS A 67 -35.41 -2.55 39.54
CA LYS A 67 -34.12 -2.40 40.26
C LYS A 67 -32.97 -1.95 39.34
N GLN A 68 -32.96 -2.35 38.07
CA GLN A 68 -31.98 -1.84 37.09
C GLN A 68 -32.23 -0.41 36.65
N ALA A 69 -33.49 0.06 36.64
CA ALA A 69 -33.85 1.44 36.34
C ALA A 69 -33.39 2.39 37.46
N GLU A 70 -33.55 1.99 38.71
CA GLU A 70 -33.06 2.79 39.87
C GLU A 70 -31.53 2.88 39.95
N GLN A 71 -30.83 1.82 39.60
CA GLN A 71 -29.35 1.86 39.50
C GLN A 71 -28.85 2.69 38.32
N ARG A 72 -29.63 2.86 37.25
CA ARG A 72 -29.35 3.77 36.15
C ARG A 72 -29.53 5.25 36.51
N ALA A 73 -30.45 5.58 37.38
CA ALA A 73 -30.68 6.95 37.84
C ALA A 73 -29.57 7.50 38.77
N LYS A 74 -28.82 6.62 39.44
CA LYS A 74 -27.68 6.97 40.31
C LYS A 74 -26.35 7.17 39.59
N ARG A 75 -26.26 6.89 38.25
CA ARG A 75 -25.07 7.19 37.43
C ARG A 75 -25.24 8.56 36.81
N GLY A 76 -24.52 9.56 37.33
CA GLY A 76 -24.54 10.95 36.89
C GLY A 76 -24.29 11.11 35.37
N PRO A 77 -24.63 12.31 34.80
CA PRO A 77 -24.68 12.57 33.35
C PRO A 77 -23.35 12.47 32.60
N GLY A 78 -22.20 12.28 33.29
CA GLY A 78 -20.90 12.23 32.66
C GLY A 78 -20.52 10.92 31.94
N ALA A 79 -21.36 9.86 32.00
CA ALA A 79 -21.01 8.55 31.39
C ALA A 79 -21.52 8.36 29.95
N LYS A 80 -22.40 9.25 29.43
CA LYS A 80 -22.97 9.13 28.07
C LYS A 80 -22.05 9.72 27.00
N ASP A 81 -21.26 10.72 27.30
CA ASP A 81 -20.45 11.42 26.29
C ASP A 81 -19.22 10.64 25.82
N LYS A 82 -18.65 9.79 26.68
CA LYS A 82 -17.49 8.96 26.28
C LYS A 82 -17.80 7.86 25.26
N LYS A 83 -19.05 7.39 25.17
CA LYS A 83 -19.48 6.35 24.23
C LYS A 83 -19.84 6.93 22.86
N GLY A 84 -20.30 8.18 22.81
CA GLY A 84 -20.60 8.93 21.59
C GLY A 84 -19.33 9.37 20.86
N SER A 85 -18.30 9.83 21.57
CA SER A 85 -17.03 10.26 21.02
C SER A 85 -16.25 9.09 20.38
N LYS A 86 -16.28 7.90 21.00
CA LYS A 86 -15.68 6.69 20.42
C LYS A 86 -16.40 6.18 19.16
N ARG A 87 -17.70 6.43 19.00
CA ARG A 87 -18.44 6.04 17.77
C ARG A 87 -18.16 7.02 16.63
N ARG A 88 -18.09 8.33 16.92
CA ARG A 88 -17.74 9.34 15.91
C ARG A 88 -16.31 9.12 15.38
N SER A 89 -15.34 8.92 16.24
CA SER A 89 -13.96 8.64 15.82
C SER A 89 -13.80 7.34 15.01
N ARG A 90 -14.70 6.35 15.15
CA ARG A 90 -14.68 5.14 14.31
C ARG A 90 -15.29 5.38 12.94
N ALA A 91 -16.39 6.14 12.85
CA ALA A 91 -17.00 6.52 11.57
C ALA A 91 -16.05 7.40 10.74
N ASP A 92 -15.39 8.37 11.39
CA ASP A 92 -14.37 9.22 10.74
C ASP A 92 -13.15 8.39 10.29
N GLN A 93 -12.76 7.35 11.04
CA GLN A 93 -11.70 6.43 10.65
C GLN A 93 -12.09 5.51 9.48
N GLU A 94 -13.35 5.10 9.40
CA GLU A 94 -13.86 4.28 8.30
C GLU A 94 -14.00 5.11 7.01
N GLN A 95 -14.41 6.37 7.09
CA GLN A 95 -14.44 7.28 5.93
C GLN A 95 -13.03 7.59 5.40
N GLN A 96 -12.06 7.81 6.27
CA GLN A 96 -10.66 7.97 5.87
C GLN A 96 -10.04 6.69 5.30
N GLN A 97 -10.66 5.52 5.51
CA GLN A 97 -10.19 4.25 4.93
C GLN A 97 -10.44 4.16 3.44
N SER A 98 -11.46 4.82 2.93
CA SER A 98 -11.83 4.81 1.51
C SER A 98 -11.00 5.78 0.63
N GLU A 99 -10.28 6.74 1.24
CA GLU A 99 -9.54 7.76 0.50
C GLU A 99 -8.11 7.35 0.12
N TYR A 100 -7.54 6.33 0.78
CA TYR A 100 -6.15 5.93 0.57
C TYR A 100 -6.05 4.59 -0.13
N ILE A 101 -5.28 4.56 -1.21
CA ILE A 101 -4.87 3.33 -1.89
C ILE A 101 -3.71 2.71 -1.11
N GLU A 102 -3.78 1.41 -0.87
CA GLU A 102 -2.82 0.67 -0.07
C GLU A 102 -2.03 -0.31 -0.94
N LYS A 103 -0.70 -0.20 -0.95
CA LYS A 103 0.18 -1.16 -1.64
C LYS A 103 1.16 -1.81 -0.67
N VAL A 104 1.20 -3.14 -0.67
CA VAL A 104 2.17 -3.92 0.12
C VAL A 104 3.48 -4.00 -0.65
N VAL A 105 4.56 -3.51 -0.06
CA VAL A 105 5.90 -3.52 -0.67
C VAL A 105 6.63 -4.84 -0.40
N GLN A 106 6.60 -5.28 0.86
CA GLN A 106 7.33 -6.46 1.28
C GLN A 106 6.69 -7.12 2.50
N VAL A 107 6.60 -8.46 2.46
CA VAL A 107 6.31 -9.32 3.60
C VAL A 107 7.56 -10.15 3.91
N ARG A 108 8.06 -10.09 5.14
CA ARG A 108 9.21 -10.88 5.59
C ARG A 108 8.86 -11.69 6.82
N ARG A 109 9.19 -12.97 6.81
CA ARG A 109 9.17 -13.82 8.00
C ARG A 109 10.34 -13.45 8.90
N VAL A 110 10.07 -13.10 10.16
CA VAL A 110 11.08 -12.79 11.19
C VAL A 110 10.97 -13.79 12.33
N THR A 111 12.09 -14.15 12.91
CA THR A 111 12.16 -15.16 13.94
C THR A 111 12.80 -14.59 15.21
N LYS A 112 12.32 -15.05 16.37
CA LYS A 112 12.98 -14.86 17.67
C LYS A 112 13.30 -16.23 18.24
N VAL A 113 14.56 -16.48 18.53
CA VAL A 113 15.01 -17.70 19.21
C VAL A 113 14.66 -17.57 20.69
N CYS A 114 14.02 -18.59 21.23
CA CYS A 114 13.62 -18.67 22.64
C CYS A 114 14.02 -20.04 23.20
N LYS A 115 13.99 -20.21 24.53
CA LYS A 115 14.05 -21.55 25.17
C LYS A 115 12.92 -22.40 24.61
N GLY A 116 13.23 -23.60 24.10
CA GLY A 116 12.25 -24.49 23.48
C GLY A 116 11.99 -24.28 21.98
N GLY A 117 12.67 -23.33 21.28
CA GLY A 117 12.57 -23.21 19.83
C GLY A 117 12.55 -21.78 19.28
N LYS A 118 12.02 -21.62 18.06
CA LYS A 118 11.97 -20.36 17.31
C LYS A 118 10.53 -19.86 17.21
N LYS A 119 10.22 -18.67 17.76
CA LYS A 119 8.93 -18.01 17.54
C LYS A 119 8.96 -17.23 16.24
N LEU A 120 8.10 -17.61 15.30
CA LEU A 120 7.94 -16.98 13.98
C LEU A 120 6.96 -15.82 14.07
N SER A 121 7.19 -14.79 13.25
CA SER A 121 6.28 -13.67 13.04
C SER A 121 6.49 -13.10 11.65
N PHE A 122 5.50 -12.36 11.12
CA PHE A 122 5.59 -11.68 9.85
C PHE A 122 5.77 -10.19 10.06
N ARG A 123 6.70 -9.58 9.33
CA ARG A 123 6.89 -8.12 9.25
C ARG A 123 6.49 -7.67 7.87
N THR A 124 5.52 -6.78 7.79
CA THR A 124 5.01 -6.21 6.54
C THR A 124 5.34 -4.74 6.46
N THR A 125 5.80 -4.29 5.29
CA THR A 125 5.97 -2.87 4.94
C THR A 125 4.88 -2.51 3.95
N VAL A 126 4.09 -1.49 4.28
CA VAL A 126 2.98 -0.99 3.46
C VAL A 126 3.20 0.49 3.18
N ILE A 127 2.82 0.91 1.97
CA ILE A 127 2.76 2.31 1.56
C ILE A 127 1.29 2.63 1.31
N ILE A 128 0.84 3.77 1.76
CA ILE A 128 -0.49 4.31 1.50
C ILE A 128 -0.37 5.65 0.80
N GLY A 129 -1.30 5.96 -0.07
CA GLY A 129 -1.38 7.27 -0.73
C GLY A 129 -2.73 7.51 -1.36
N ASN A 130 -3.01 8.75 -1.73
CA ASN A 130 -4.29 9.15 -2.32
C ASN A 130 -4.14 9.64 -3.76
N GLU A 131 -2.96 9.50 -4.38
CA GLU A 131 -2.65 10.03 -5.73
C GLU A 131 -2.86 11.56 -5.87
N LYS A 132 -3.12 12.26 -4.77
CA LYS A 132 -3.36 13.70 -4.68
C LYS A 132 -2.32 14.41 -3.82
N GLY A 133 -1.11 13.89 -3.75
CA GLY A 133 -0.01 14.49 -3.00
C GLY A 133 0.10 14.05 -1.53
N LYS A 134 -0.60 13.00 -1.09
CA LYS A 134 -0.43 12.46 0.27
C LYS A 134 0.11 11.05 0.23
N VAL A 135 1.20 10.80 0.94
CA VAL A 135 1.82 9.46 1.01
C VAL A 135 2.33 9.16 2.41
N GLY A 136 2.23 7.90 2.83
CA GLY A 136 2.71 7.43 4.12
C GLY A 136 3.32 6.04 4.06
N VAL A 137 4.31 5.77 4.90
CA VAL A 137 4.98 4.47 5.00
C VAL A 137 4.82 3.91 6.40
N GLY A 138 4.28 2.70 6.50
CA GLY A 138 4.08 2.00 7.75
C GLY A 138 4.69 0.61 7.80
N VAL A 139 4.97 0.17 9.02
CA VAL A 139 5.51 -1.16 9.30
C VAL A 139 4.68 -1.84 10.37
N GLY A 140 4.22 -3.06 10.09
CA GLY A 140 3.49 -3.89 11.03
C GLY A 140 4.18 -5.22 11.28
N LYS A 141 4.04 -5.75 12.49
CA LYS A 141 4.51 -7.09 12.88
C LYS A 141 3.40 -7.84 13.61
N ALA A 142 3.13 -9.09 13.19
CA ALA A 142 2.17 -9.97 13.85
C ALA A 142 2.52 -11.45 13.61
N ALA A 143 1.80 -12.36 14.26
CA ALA A 143 1.92 -13.80 14.02
C ALA A 143 1.38 -14.18 12.63
N GLU A 144 0.29 -13.54 12.20
CA GLU A 144 -0.38 -13.73 10.92
C GLU A 144 -0.08 -12.55 9.96
N VAL A 145 -0.05 -12.84 8.65
CA VAL A 145 0.23 -11.85 7.62
C VAL A 145 -0.87 -10.78 7.55
N LEU A 146 -2.15 -11.18 7.56
CA LEU A 146 -3.28 -10.24 7.46
C LEU A 146 -3.30 -9.25 8.63
N VAL A 147 -3.04 -9.74 9.85
CA VAL A 147 -2.96 -8.88 11.04
C VAL A 147 -1.74 -7.96 10.97
N ALA A 148 -0.60 -8.41 10.40
CA ALA A 148 0.58 -7.57 10.19
C ALA A 148 0.30 -6.45 9.19
N ILE A 149 -0.42 -6.72 8.09
CA ILE A 149 -0.84 -5.72 7.10
C ILE A 149 -1.75 -4.67 7.75
N LYS A 150 -2.81 -5.07 8.45
CA LYS A 150 -3.72 -4.12 9.15
C LYS A 150 -2.97 -3.22 10.14
N LYS A 151 -1.99 -3.75 10.87
CA LYS A 151 -1.12 -2.95 11.77
C LYS A 151 -0.22 -1.99 10.99
N ALA A 152 0.34 -2.43 9.84
CA ALA A 152 1.19 -1.59 9.01
C ALA A 152 0.40 -0.41 8.40
N ILE A 153 -0.83 -0.64 7.94
CA ILE A 153 -1.74 0.40 7.44
C ILE A 153 -2.04 1.43 8.55
N ALA A 154 -2.38 0.97 9.74
CA ALA A 154 -2.65 1.85 10.88
C ALA A 154 -1.41 2.67 11.31
N ASP A 155 -0.18 2.13 11.14
CA ASP A 155 1.07 2.87 11.36
C ASP A 155 1.33 3.88 10.23
N ALA A 156 1.08 3.49 8.96
CA ALA A 156 1.27 4.35 7.80
C ALA A 156 0.36 5.59 7.86
N ARG A 157 -0.92 5.44 8.26
CA ARG A 157 -1.88 6.55 8.41
C ARG A 157 -1.43 7.62 9.42
N LYS A 158 -0.65 7.24 10.42
CA LYS A 158 -0.09 8.19 11.39
C LYS A 158 1.10 8.99 10.85
N LYS A 159 1.68 8.56 9.72
CA LYS A 159 2.92 9.07 9.14
C LYS A 159 2.73 9.56 7.72
N VAL A 160 1.53 10.05 7.43
CA VAL A 160 1.23 10.65 6.13
C VAL A 160 1.93 12.00 6.03
N VAL A 161 2.57 12.25 4.90
CA VAL A 161 3.26 13.49 4.54
C VAL A 161 2.55 14.09 3.34
N ASP A 162 2.32 15.40 3.38
CA ASP A 162 1.80 16.18 2.26
C ASP A 162 2.96 16.58 1.34
N ILE A 163 2.75 16.44 0.04
CA ILE A 163 3.77 16.65 -1.00
C ILE A 163 3.35 17.84 -1.87
N SER A 164 4.26 18.77 -2.07
CA SER A 164 4.06 19.86 -3.02
C SER A 164 4.46 19.43 -4.42
N THR A 165 3.46 19.12 -5.27
CA THR A 165 3.64 18.91 -6.71
C THR A 165 3.44 20.20 -7.45
N VAL A 166 4.05 20.35 -8.64
CA VAL A 166 3.83 21.52 -9.49
C VAL A 166 2.46 21.39 -10.16
N PRO A 167 1.54 22.35 -9.98
CA PRO A 167 0.28 22.33 -10.69
C PRO A 167 0.54 22.36 -12.21
N ASN A 168 -0.20 21.58 -12.96
CA ASN A 168 -0.18 21.41 -14.42
C ASN A 168 0.92 20.49 -15.01
N THR A 169 1.96 20.13 -14.30
CA THR A 169 3.09 19.33 -14.83
C THR A 169 3.35 18.12 -13.95
N ASN A 170 2.48 17.36 -13.46
CA ASN A 170 2.62 16.12 -12.66
C ASN A 170 4.05 15.75 -12.17
N THR A 171 4.96 16.73 -12.07
CA THR A 171 6.36 16.57 -11.68
C THR A 171 6.70 17.34 -10.41
N ILE A 172 7.94 17.23 -9.93
CA ILE A 172 8.46 17.95 -8.75
C ILE A 172 9.10 19.29 -9.14
N SER A 173 9.11 20.25 -8.20
CA SER A 173 9.60 21.60 -8.44
C SER A 173 11.12 21.69 -8.62
N HIS A 174 11.91 20.86 -7.94
CA HIS A 174 13.37 20.89 -7.98
C HIS A 174 13.98 19.54 -7.61
N THR A 175 15.26 19.37 -7.91
CA THR A 175 16.02 18.16 -7.55
C THR A 175 16.20 18.09 -6.04
N VAL A 176 15.85 16.94 -5.45
CA VAL A 176 16.00 16.68 -4.01
C VAL A 176 16.65 15.33 -3.75
N GLN A 177 17.29 15.22 -2.59
CA GLN A 177 17.88 13.98 -2.13
C GLN A 177 17.39 13.65 -0.72
N GLY A 178 16.68 12.52 -0.58
CA GLY A 178 16.25 12.02 0.71
C GLY A 178 17.15 10.93 1.23
N ILE A 179 17.36 10.90 2.52
CA ILE A 179 18.21 9.91 3.20
C ILE A 179 17.40 9.23 4.30
N SER A 180 17.56 7.90 4.40
CA SER A 180 17.02 7.14 5.51
C SER A 180 17.90 5.91 5.80
N GLY A 181 18.56 5.92 6.97
CA GLY A 181 19.57 4.92 7.28
C GLY A 181 20.71 4.93 6.24
N GLY A 182 21.03 3.77 5.69
CA GLY A 182 22.05 3.66 4.63
C GLY A 182 21.53 3.84 3.20
N SER A 183 20.26 4.16 3.00
CA SER A 183 19.68 4.40 1.66
C SER A 183 19.61 5.91 1.38
N LYS A 184 20.06 6.31 0.18
CA LYS A 184 19.90 7.64 -0.39
C LYS A 184 19.08 7.54 -1.66
N VAL A 185 18.09 8.40 -1.84
CA VAL A 185 17.27 8.47 -3.05
C VAL A 185 17.34 9.87 -3.59
N MET A 186 17.79 10.00 -4.82
CA MET A 186 17.82 11.25 -5.57
C MET A 186 16.59 11.29 -6.47
N LEU A 187 15.86 12.40 -6.44
CA LEU A 187 14.71 12.68 -7.29
C LEU A 187 15.02 13.90 -8.14
N LYS A 188 14.77 13.82 -9.45
CA LYS A 188 14.92 14.94 -10.40
C LYS A 188 13.62 15.14 -11.16
N PRO A 189 13.21 16.37 -11.43
CA PRO A 189 12.08 16.65 -12.31
C PRO A 189 12.37 16.12 -13.72
N ALA A 190 11.32 15.74 -14.42
CA ALA A 190 11.37 15.25 -15.79
C ALA A 190 10.38 16.04 -16.67
N ALA A 191 10.57 15.98 -17.99
CA ALA A 191 9.62 16.52 -18.95
C ALA A 191 8.32 15.71 -18.95
N ASP A 192 7.24 16.37 -19.32
CA ASP A 192 5.92 15.71 -19.45
C ASP A 192 5.99 14.53 -20.41
N GLY A 193 5.36 13.42 -20.04
CA GLY A 193 5.36 12.19 -20.81
C GLY A 193 6.57 11.26 -20.60
N THR A 194 7.54 11.64 -19.76
CA THR A 194 8.69 10.76 -19.42
C THR A 194 8.24 9.56 -18.58
N GLY A 195 7.20 9.72 -17.77
CA GLY A 195 6.72 8.73 -16.82
C GLY A 195 7.62 8.56 -15.61
N ILE A 196 7.33 7.57 -14.77
CA ILE A 196 8.06 7.32 -13.53
C ILE A 196 9.25 6.39 -13.80
N ILE A 197 10.46 6.94 -13.85
CA ILE A 197 11.70 6.17 -13.97
C ILE A 197 12.32 6.02 -12.57
N ALA A 198 11.97 4.90 -11.91
CA ALA A 198 12.32 4.66 -10.52
C ALA A 198 12.55 3.18 -10.21
N GLY A 199 13.30 2.87 -9.17
CA GLY A 199 13.40 1.53 -8.60
C GLY A 199 12.08 1.08 -7.99
N GLY A 200 11.78 -0.23 -7.96
CA GLY A 200 10.47 -0.79 -7.63
C GLY A 200 9.79 -0.19 -6.38
N THR A 201 10.52 -0.07 -5.27
CA THR A 201 9.97 0.52 -4.04
C THR A 201 9.72 2.03 -4.18
N ALA A 202 10.65 2.77 -4.79
CA ALA A 202 10.49 4.20 -5.02
C ALA A 202 9.34 4.48 -6.00
N ARG A 203 9.20 3.65 -7.05
CA ARG A 203 8.09 3.74 -8.01
C ARG A 203 6.73 3.65 -7.32
N ILE A 204 6.53 2.66 -6.43
CA ILE A 204 5.28 2.51 -5.68
C ILE A 204 4.97 3.76 -4.83
N VAL A 205 5.99 4.37 -4.19
CA VAL A 205 5.80 5.60 -3.41
C VAL A 205 5.37 6.76 -4.32
N LEU A 206 6.02 6.93 -5.47
CA LEU A 206 5.76 8.02 -6.42
C LEU A 206 4.39 7.88 -7.11
N GLU A 207 4.00 6.67 -7.49
CA GLU A 207 2.66 6.38 -8.02
C GLU A 207 1.57 6.76 -7.01
N LEU A 208 1.71 6.31 -5.75
CA LEU A 208 0.75 6.61 -4.69
C LEU A 208 0.77 8.08 -4.24
N ALA A 209 1.86 8.80 -4.50
CA ALA A 209 1.97 10.23 -4.31
C ALA A 209 1.26 11.05 -5.41
N GLY A 210 0.97 10.43 -6.57
CA GLY A 210 0.38 11.10 -7.73
C GLY A 210 1.39 11.88 -8.55
N VAL A 211 2.69 11.54 -8.48
CA VAL A 211 3.73 12.12 -9.34
C VAL A 211 3.81 11.29 -10.60
N GLY A 212 3.61 11.90 -11.78
CA GLY A 212 3.60 11.24 -13.08
C GLY A 212 4.97 11.19 -13.75
N ASP A 213 5.72 12.30 -13.73
CA ASP A 213 6.95 12.45 -14.51
C ASP A 213 8.14 12.76 -13.60
N ILE A 214 9.02 11.76 -13.41
CA ILE A 214 10.13 11.87 -12.49
C ILE A 214 11.27 10.91 -12.81
N LEU A 215 12.51 11.39 -12.65
CA LEU A 215 13.72 10.58 -12.69
C LEU A 215 14.21 10.32 -11.27
N SER A 216 14.48 9.06 -10.93
CA SER A 216 15.03 8.74 -9.63
C SER A 216 16.18 7.75 -9.69
N LYS A 217 17.09 7.87 -8.72
CA LYS A 217 18.17 6.91 -8.52
C LYS A 217 18.32 6.60 -7.04
N SER A 218 18.19 5.33 -6.69
CA SER A 218 18.50 4.83 -5.35
C SER A 218 20.00 4.51 -5.25
N GLN A 219 20.65 5.02 -4.23
CA GLN A 219 22.07 4.85 -3.92
C GLN A 219 22.23 4.24 -2.52
N GLY A 220 23.32 3.50 -2.30
CA GLY A 220 23.59 2.84 -1.02
C GLY A 220 22.73 1.60 -0.79
N SER A 221 22.12 1.49 0.37
CA SER A 221 21.35 0.30 0.76
C SER A 221 20.09 0.10 -0.08
N LYS A 222 19.89 -1.14 -0.58
CA LYS A 222 18.71 -1.54 -1.35
C LYS A 222 17.54 -2.04 -0.49
N SER A 223 17.58 -1.83 0.84
CA SER A 223 16.49 -2.25 1.73
C SER A 223 15.18 -1.53 1.37
N PRO A 224 14.09 -2.25 1.03
CA PRO A 224 12.83 -1.62 0.59
C PRO A 224 12.25 -0.64 1.61
N LEU A 225 12.33 -0.95 2.90
CA LEU A 225 11.86 -0.05 3.96
C LEU A 225 12.64 1.27 4.00
N ASN A 226 13.97 1.18 3.89
CA ASN A 226 14.81 2.39 3.94
C ASN A 226 14.65 3.22 2.66
N VAL A 227 14.56 2.57 1.49
CA VAL A 227 14.30 3.24 0.22
C VAL A 227 12.94 3.95 0.27
N ALA A 228 11.87 3.28 0.73
CA ALA A 228 10.55 3.91 0.87
C ALA A 228 10.59 5.15 1.77
N ARG A 229 11.23 5.06 2.95
CA ARG A 229 11.37 6.19 3.87
C ARG A 229 12.23 7.31 3.29
N ALA A 230 13.33 6.97 2.61
CA ALA A 230 14.19 7.96 1.96
C ALA A 230 13.42 8.71 0.86
N THR A 231 12.58 8.02 0.08
CA THR A 231 11.73 8.65 -0.93
C THR A 231 10.70 9.59 -0.30
N VAL A 232 10.01 9.17 0.79
CA VAL A 232 9.07 10.05 1.50
C VAL A 232 9.77 11.24 2.12
N ASN A 233 10.96 11.06 2.70
CA ASN A 233 11.76 12.15 3.23
C ASN A 233 12.20 13.15 2.14
N ALA A 234 12.55 12.65 0.94
CA ALA A 234 12.85 13.51 -0.21
C ALA A 234 11.63 14.34 -0.62
N LEU A 235 10.45 13.69 -0.74
CA LEU A 235 9.21 14.36 -1.11
C LEU A 235 8.75 15.39 -0.07
N GLY A 236 8.98 15.12 1.22
CA GLY A 236 8.69 16.07 2.31
C GLY A 236 9.65 17.30 2.36
N GLN A 237 10.77 17.26 1.65
CA GLN A 237 11.70 18.39 1.53
C GLN A 237 11.37 19.32 0.36
N LEU A 238 10.42 18.93 -0.50
CA LEU A 238 9.97 19.75 -1.61
C LEU A 238 9.34 21.04 -1.11
N ARG A 239 9.72 22.15 -1.74
CA ARG A 239 9.14 23.47 -1.50
C ARG A 239 8.36 23.92 -2.73
N SER A 240 7.20 24.50 -2.50
CA SER A 240 6.42 25.11 -3.57
C SER A 240 7.10 26.38 -4.09
N PHE A 241 6.87 26.71 -5.36
CA PHE A 241 7.37 27.97 -5.92
C PHE A 241 6.86 29.20 -5.15
N GLN A 242 5.66 29.12 -4.60
CA GLN A 242 5.07 30.20 -3.79
C GLN A 242 5.83 30.41 -2.49
N GLU A 243 6.16 29.35 -1.77
CA GLU A 243 6.97 29.43 -0.55
C GLU A 243 8.36 30.00 -0.80
N VAL A 244 9.01 29.57 -1.88
CA VAL A 244 10.35 30.07 -2.25
C VAL A 244 10.28 31.55 -2.63
N ALA A 245 9.25 31.97 -3.36
CA ALA A 245 9.02 33.36 -3.72
C ALA A 245 8.81 34.26 -2.48
N GLN A 246 8.01 33.78 -1.51
CA GLN A 246 7.80 34.46 -0.23
C GLN A 246 9.11 34.63 0.57
N LEU A 247 9.90 33.55 0.67
CA LEU A 247 11.19 33.56 1.38
C LEU A 247 12.20 34.51 0.77
N ARG A 248 12.14 34.69 -0.57
CA ARG A 248 13.04 35.61 -1.31
C ARG A 248 12.50 37.05 -1.42
N GLY A 249 11.24 37.29 -1.03
CA GLY A 249 10.57 38.59 -1.15
C GLY A 249 10.33 39.03 -2.61
N ILE A 250 10.21 38.07 -3.55
CA ILE A 250 10.01 38.34 -4.98
C ILE A 250 8.71 37.74 -5.48
N SER A 251 8.10 38.30 -6.52
CA SER A 251 6.92 37.70 -7.13
C SER A 251 7.23 36.38 -7.85
N VAL A 252 6.33 35.45 -7.84
CA VAL A 252 6.47 34.12 -8.51
C VAL A 252 6.79 34.29 -10.00
N LYS A 253 6.15 35.27 -10.69
CA LYS A 253 6.43 35.60 -12.09
C LYS A 253 7.89 36.02 -12.31
N LYS A 254 8.43 36.90 -11.44
CA LYS A 254 9.82 37.33 -11.53
C LYS A 254 10.80 36.18 -11.26
N MET A 255 10.44 35.23 -10.39
CA MET A 255 11.28 34.08 -10.09
C MET A 255 11.37 33.08 -11.27
N LEU A 256 10.25 32.85 -11.98
CA LEU A 256 10.16 31.88 -13.08
C LEU A 256 10.71 32.42 -14.41
N PHE A 257 10.59 33.73 -14.64
CA PHE A 257 10.96 34.40 -15.91
C PHE A 257 12.13 35.37 -15.79
N ALA A 258 12.78 35.49 -14.64
CA ALA A 258 14.01 36.23 -14.49
C ALA A 258 15.18 35.38 -15.01
N SER A 259 15.46 35.51 -16.29
CA SER A 259 16.76 35.20 -16.92
C SER A 259 17.60 36.45 -17.01
#